data_d2285d0a4124d20cf97cef35b51d8404
#
_entry.id   d2285d0a4124d20cf97cef35b51d8404
#
_cell.length_a   1.000
_cell.length_b   1.000
_cell.length_c   1.000
_cell.angle_alpha   90.00
_cell.angle_beta   90.00
_cell.angle_gamma   90.00
#
_symmetry.space_group_name_H-M   'P 1'
#
loop_
_entity.id
_entity.type
_entity.pdbx_description
1 polymer ?
#
loop_
_entity_poly.entity_id
_entity_poly.type
_entity_poly.pdbx_seq_one_letter_code
_entity_poly.pdbx_strand_id
1 'polypeptide(L)'
;MRRFTTLLALLALSLVAVGGAVSAQRAAPVTSLTFCVDPTFPPMELTRSSGAIFGFDVDMAKAIAADWKISSKPVKTAFPGLIPALKSKKCEVVISGIFVTPDRLKQAGAVTYMHSHRVLLVRGGNPKKIAGPNDLKGKNVVVQAGTKYEEYLKGLKAKIGFSLQSYPGDTDAVAQVLIGRADVVLTQDTSAAYQIGQHPGKLQIAYLFPQQDSFGIYFRKSDTQLAAALREEVSTLKKNGTLAKLAAKYKLPVADVK
;
A
#
# COMPACT_ATOMS: atom_id res chain seq x y z
N MET A 1 77.64 -29.79 -44.43
CA MET A 1 77.00 -30.18 -43.16
C MET A 1 76.21 -28.96 -42.66
N ARG A 2 74.88 -28.92 -42.90
CA ARG A 2 73.99 -27.82 -42.39
C ARG A 2 72.96 -28.47 -41.49
N ARG A 3 72.98 -28.06 -40.20
CA ARG A 3 72.04 -28.51 -39.18
C ARG A 3 70.77 -27.63 -39.27
N PHE A 4 69.61 -28.20 -39.53
CA PHE A 4 68.33 -27.55 -39.42
C PHE A 4 67.78 -27.73 -37.99
N THR A 5 67.60 -26.65 -37.30
CA THR A 5 66.96 -26.62 -35.98
C THR A 5 65.48 -26.26 -36.17
N THR A 6 64.58 -27.23 -35.90
CA THR A 6 63.13 -27.03 -35.97
C THR A 6 62.66 -26.45 -34.66
N LEU A 7 62.08 -25.25 -34.68
CA LEU A 7 61.40 -24.60 -33.54
C LEU A 7 59.92 -25.10 -33.52
N LEU A 8 59.55 -25.81 -32.48
CA LEU A 8 58.14 -26.13 -32.18
C LEU A 8 57.54 -24.98 -31.40
N ALA A 9 56.59 -24.23 -31.97
CA ALA A 9 55.77 -23.25 -31.29
C ALA A 9 54.56 -23.95 -30.66
N LEU A 10 54.52 -24.00 -29.32
CA LEU A 10 53.34 -24.43 -28.55
C LEU A 10 52.33 -23.27 -28.45
N LEU A 11 51.22 -23.38 -29.14
CA LEU A 11 50.09 -22.49 -29.02
C LEU A 11 49.25 -22.91 -27.78
N ALA A 12 49.39 -22.19 -26.69
CA ALA A 12 48.52 -22.38 -25.50
C ALA A 12 47.14 -21.74 -25.74
N LEU A 13 46.13 -22.55 -26.00
CA LEU A 13 44.73 -22.13 -26.13
C LEU A 13 44.16 -21.92 -24.74
N SER A 14 44.11 -20.67 -24.27
CA SER A 14 43.45 -20.31 -23.01
C SER A 14 41.93 -20.29 -23.21
N LEU A 15 41.26 -21.31 -22.71
CA LEU A 15 39.80 -21.38 -22.60
C LEU A 15 39.34 -20.38 -21.49
N VAL A 16 38.86 -19.22 -21.89
CA VAL A 16 38.14 -18.31 -20.96
C VAL A 16 36.75 -18.89 -20.74
N ALA A 17 36.55 -19.57 -19.61
CA ALA A 17 35.23 -19.97 -19.16
C ALA A 17 34.48 -18.73 -18.75
N VAL A 18 33.60 -18.20 -19.62
CA VAL A 18 32.60 -17.20 -19.26
C VAL A 18 31.57 -17.91 -18.38
N GLY A 19 31.82 -17.91 -17.07
CA GLY A 19 30.86 -18.34 -16.08
C GLY A 19 29.69 -17.37 -16.05
N GLY A 20 28.68 -17.56 -16.90
CA GLY A 20 27.40 -16.90 -16.77
C GLY A 20 26.82 -17.31 -15.42
N ALA A 21 26.74 -16.36 -14.47
CA ALA A 21 25.96 -16.56 -13.27
C ALA A 21 24.50 -16.78 -13.67
N VAL A 22 24.13 -18.05 -13.78
CA VAL A 22 22.73 -18.46 -13.88
C VAL A 22 22.11 -18.04 -12.54
N SER A 23 21.47 -16.88 -12.50
CA SER A 23 20.64 -16.48 -11.38
C SER A 23 19.60 -17.58 -11.20
N ALA A 24 19.77 -18.42 -10.18
CA ALA A 24 18.84 -19.47 -9.85
C ALA A 24 17.47 -18.82 -9.62
N GLN A 25 16.59 -18.97 -10.60
CA GLN A 25 15.26 -18.41 -10.56
C GLN A 25 14.48 -19.13 -9.47
N ARG A 26 14.22 -18.41 -8.39
CA ARG A 26 13.51 -18.95 -7.23
C ARG A 26 12.09 -19.33 -7.66
N ALA A 27 11.67 -20.55 -7.35
CA ALA A 27 10.28 -20.95 -7.57
C ALA A 27 9.34 -20.01 -6.84
N ALA A 28 8.26 -19.61 -7.49
CA ALA A 28 7.24 -18.76 -6.87
C ALA A 28 6.68 -19.46 -5.61
N PRO A 29 6.49 -18.74 -4.50
CA PRO A 29 6.03 -19.34 -3.24
C PRO A 29 4.56 -19.77 -3.28
N VAL A 30 3.83 -19.32 -4.29
CA VAL A 30 2.41 -19.62 -4.54
C VAL A 30 2.18 -19.77 -6.05
N THR A 31 1.11 -20.47 -6.44
CA THR A 31 0.76 -20.67 -7.86
C THR A 31 0.04 -19.47 -8.48
N SER A 32 -0.57 -18.63 -7.64
CA SER A 32 -1.27 -17.39 -8.03
C SER A 32 -1.26 -16.44 -6.83
N LEU A 33 -1.01 -15.16 -7.06
CA LEU A 33 -1.07 -14.14 -6.03
C LEU A 33 -2.50 -13.59 -5.92
N THR A 34 -3.36 -14.26 -5.15
CA THR A 34 -4.66 -13.68 -4.78
C THR A 34 -4.48 -12.69 -3.63
N PHE A 35 -5.02 -11.47 -3.77
CA PHE A 35 -4.91 -10.45 -2.73
C PHE A 35 -6.25 -9.84 -2.36
N CYS A 36 -6.56 -9.83 -1.07
CA CYS A 36 -7.72 -9.13 -0.53
C CYS A 36 -7.49 -7.62 -0.55
N VAL A 37 -8.49 -6.88 -1.02
CA VAL A 37 -8.41 -5.44 -1.25
C VAL A 37 -9.77 -4.78 -1.05
N ASP A 38 -9.80 -3.61 -0.40
CA ASP A 38 -10.99 -2.76 -0.28
C ASP A 38 -10.92 -1.61 -1.30
N PRO A 39 -11.56 -1.72 -2.47
CA PRO A 39 -11.38 -0.77 -3.56
C PRO A 39 -12.18 0.53 -3.37
N THR A 40 -12.09 1.12 -2.19
CA THR A 40 -12.72 2.41 -1.82
C THR A 40 -11.68 3.44 -1.35
N PHE A 41 -10.37 3.13 -1.51
CA PHE A 41 -9.27 3.93 -0.97
C PHE A 41 -8.33 4.46 -2.07
N PRO A 42 -8.72 5.55 -2.77
CA PRO A 42 -7.90 6.15 -3.81
C PRO A 42 -6.62 6.83 -3.26
N PRO A 43 -5.52 6.86 -4.00
CA PRO A 43 -5.27 6.22 -5.30
C PRO A 43 -4.72 4.79 -5.15
N MET A 44 -4.76 4.23 -3.91
CA MET A 44 -4.22 2.89 -3.63
C MET A 44 -5.04 1.83 -4.36
N GLU A 45 -6.37 1.86 -4.23
CA GLU A 45 -7.30 0.98 -4.93
C GLU A 45 -8.68 1.61 -5.12
N LEU A 46 -9.22 1.41 -6.33
CA LEU A 46 -10.56 1.87 -6.73
C LEU A 46 -11.21 0.87 -7.67
N THR A 47 -12.54 1.00 -7.80
CA THR A 47 -13.32 0.26 -8.81
C THR A 47 -13.63 1.19 -9.99
N ARG A 48 -13.34 0.76 -11.23
CA ARG A 48 -13.80 1.44 -12.46
C ARG A 48 -15.28 1.20 -12.68
N SER A 49 -15.91 1.98 -13.57
CA SER A 49 -17.28 1.74 -14.03
C SER A 49 -17.47 0.34 -14.65
N SER A 50 -16.42 -0.23 -15.23
CA SER A 50 -16.40 -1.61 -15.74
C SER A 50 -16.36 -2.68 -14.65
N GLY A 51 -16.27 -2.31 -13.37
CA GLY A 51 -16.08 -3.24 -12.25
C GLY A 51 -14.62 -3.65 -12.00
N ALA A 52 -13.68 -3.28 -12.87
CA ALA A 52 -12.27 -3.61 -12.69
C ALA A 52 -11.65 -2.80 -11.54
N ILE A 53 -10.88 -3.47 -10.68
CA ILE A 53 -10.13 -2.85 -9.59
C ILE A 53 -8.77 -2.38 -10.13
N PHE A 54 -8.37 -1.16 -9.79
CA PHE A 54 -7.10 -0.54 -10.20
C PHE A 54 -6.57 0.36 -9.10
N GLY A 55 -5.30 0.74 -9.19
CA GLY A 55 -4.64 1.62 -8.21
C GLY A 55 -3.20 1.19 -7.98
N PHE A 56 -2.51 1.92 -7.10
CA PHE A 56 -1.12 1.68 -6.75
C PHE A 56 -0.91 0.25 -6.23
N ASP A 57 -1.72 -0.19 -5.27
CA ASP A 57 -1.63 -1.52 -4.64
C ASP A 57 -1.90 -2.65 -5.65
N VAL A 58 -2.85 -2.43 -6.56
CA VAL A 58 -3.14 -3.39 -7.63
C VAL A 58 -1.98 -3.53 -8.60
N ASP A 59 -1.37 -2.42 -9.00
CA ASP A 59 -0.24 -2.46 -9.91
C ASP A 59 1.03 -2.97 -9.23
N MET A 60 1.21 -2.73 -7.92
CA MET A 60 2.27 -3.37 -7.13
C MET A 60 2.08 -4.89 -7.05
N ALA A 61 0.85 -5.36 -6.80
CA ALA A 61 0.55 -6.79 -6.81
C ALA A 61 0.83 -7.45 -8.18
N LYS A 62 0.54 -6.73 -9.28
CA LYS A 62 0.88 -7.18 -10.64
C LYS A 62 2.39 -7.24 -10.87
N ALA A 63 3.15 -6.25 -10.37
CA ALA A 63 4.61 -6.24 -10.48
C ALA A 63 5.22 -7.44 -9.74
N ILE A 64 4.80 -7.69 -8.50
CA ILE A 64 5.20 -8.88 -7.72
C ILE A 64 4.90 -10.17 -8.49
N ALA A 65 3.68 -10.31 -9.01
CA ALA A 65 3.28 -11.50 -9.74
C ALA A 65 4.06 -11.70 -11.05
N ALA A 66 4.38 -10.60 -11.75
CA ALA A 66 5.17 -10.63 -12.98
C ALA A 66 6.60 -11.14 -12.72
N ASP A 67 7.26 -10.64 -11.67
CA ASP A 67 8.62 -11.08 -11.31
C ASP A 67 8.62 -12.55 -10.86
N TRP A 68 7.54 -13.00 -10.20
CA TRP A 68 7.35 -14.42 -9.85
C TRP A 68 6.82 -15.28 -11.00
N LYS A 69 6.49 -14.72 -12.17
CA LYS A 69 5.89 -15.40 -13.34
C LYS A 69 4.60 -16.16 -13.03
N ILE A 70 3.76 -15.57 -12.20
CA ILE A 70 2.44 -16.08 -11.83
C ILE A 70 1.35 -15.05 -12.13
N SER A 71 0.08 -15.45 -12.05
CA SER A 71 -1.05 -14.52 -12.14
C SER A 71 -1.29 -13.78 -10.82
N SER A 72 -1.88 -12.57 -10.90
CA SER A 72 -2.43 -11.86 -9.73
C SER A 72 -3.92 -11.64 -9.88
N LYS A 73 -4.67 -11.78 -8.77
CA LYS A 73 -6.12 -11.62 -8.77
C LYS A 73 -6.59 -10.86 -7.51
N PRO A 74 -7.23 -9.69 -7.67
CA PRO A 74 -7.85 -8.99 -6.54
C PRO A 74 -9.11 -9.73 -6.06
N VAL A 75 -9.29 -9.79 -4.74
CA VAL A 75 -10.47 -10.31 -4.05
C VAL A 75 -11.10 -9.16 -3.29
N LYS A 76 -12.19 -8.60 -3.85
CA LYS A 76 -12.91 -7.49 -3.22
C LYS A 76 -13.39 -7.88 -1.83
N THR A 77 -13.00 -7.10 -0.84
CA THR A 77 -13.26 -7.39 0.58
C THR A 77 -13.42 -6.06 1.32
N ALA A 78 -14.51 -5.87 2.06
CA ALA A 78 -14.65 -4.67 2.89
C ALA A 78 -13.52 -4.59 3.93
N PHE A 79 -13.07 -3.38 4.26
CA PHE A 79 -11.89 -3.13 5.09
C PHE A 79 -11.87 -3.92 6.42
N PRO A 80 -12.96 -3.99 7.23
CA PRO A 80 -12.98 -4.78 8.47
C PRO A 80 -12.78 -6.28 8.23
N GLY A 81 -13.09 -6.76 7.03
CA GLY A 81 -12.99 -8.17 6.64
C GLY A 81 -11.62 -8.60 6.10
N LEU A 82 -10.67 -7.68 5.87
CA LEU A 82 -9.39 -7.99 5.22
C LEU A 82 -8.57 -9.05 5.98
N ILE A 83 -8.29 -8.84 7.26
CA ILE A 83 -7.52 -9.80 8.08
C ILE A 83 -8.30 -11.10 8.31
N PRO A 84 -9.61 -11.10 8.62
CA PRO A 84 -10.42 -12.32 8.63
C PRO A 84 -10.38 -13.12 7.33
N ALA A 85 -10.48 -12.46 6.17
CA ALA A 85 -10.41 -13.10 4.85
C ALA A 85 -9.04 -13.77 4.60
N LEU A 86 -7.94 -13.11 4.99
CA LEU A 86 -6.59 -13.67 4.95
C LEU A 86 -6.49 -14.95 5.80
N LYS A 87 -7.01 -14.89 7.03
CA LYS A 87 -6.99 -16.03 7.97
C LYS A 87 -7.80 -17.22 7.46
N SER A 88 -8.93 -16.96 6.81
CA SER A 88 -9.79 -18.00 6.20
C SER A 88 -9.32 -18.46 4.82
N LYS A 89 -8.12 -18.04 4.37
CA LYS A 89 -7.50 -18.40 3.08
C LYS A 89 -8.31 -18.00 1.84
N LYS A 90 -9.14 -16.95 1.95
CA LYS A 90 -9.83 -16.36 0.78
C LYS A 90 -8.86 -15.64 -0.16
N CYS A 91 -7.71 -15.24 0.36
CA CYS A 91 -6.59 -14.66 -0.39
C CYS A 91 -5.27 -15.10 0.22
N GLU A 92 -4.19 -15.01 -0.57
CA GLU A 92 -2.84 -15.31 -0.11
C GLU A 92 -2.26 -14.17 0.70
N VAL A 93 -2.57 -12.94 0.32
CA VAL A 93 -2.10 -11.72 0.98
C VAL A 93 -3.22 -10.68 1.09
N VAL A 94 -3.03 -9.68 1.95
CA VAL A 94 -3.79 -8.43 1.93
C VAL A 94 -2.88 -7.33 1.42
N ILE A 95 -3.32 -6.61 0.38
CA ILE A 95 -2.67 -5.41 -0.16
C ILE A 95 -3.79 -4.39 -0.34
N SER A 96 -3.88 -3.38 0.56
CA SER A 96 -5.04 -2.48 0.61
C SER A 96 -4.78 -1.25 1.49
N GLY A 97 -3.66 -0.54 1.30
CA GLY A 97 -3.34 0.64 2.12
C GLY A 97 -3.51 0.42 3.62
N ILE A 98 -3.37 -0.82 4.08
CA ILE A 98 -3.65 -1.20 5.46
C ILE A 98 -2.43 -1.00 6.36
N PHE A 99 -2.61 -0.27 7.47
CA PHE A 99 -1.52 0.02 8.40
C PHE A 99 -0.99 -1.20 9.12
N VAL A 100 0.33 -1.25 9.24
CA VAL A 100 1.04 -2.16 10.15
C VAL A 100 0.84 -1.67 11.58
N THR A 101 0.15 -2.48 12.39
CA THR A 101 -0.15 -2.16 13.79
C THR A 101 0.16 -3.34 14.69
N PRO A 102 0.51 -3.11 15.99
CA PRO A 102 0.78 -4.20 16.93
C PRO A 102 -0.34 -5.25 17.00
N ASP A 103 -1.60 -4.81 17.00
CA ASP A 103 -2.75 -5.72 17.12
C ASP A 103 -2.96 -6.57 15.85
N ARG A 104 -2.70 -6.01 14.67
CA ARG A 104 -2.72 -6.77 13.42
C ARG A 104 -1.53 -7.73 13.34
N LEU A 105 -0.35 -7.32 13.84
CA LEU A 105 0.83 -8.18 13.90
C LEU A 105 0.68 -9.36 14.87
N LYS A 106 -0.21 -9.28 15.88
CA LYS A 106 -0.60 -10.47 16.67
C LYS A 106 -1.30 -11.52 15.81
N GLN A 107 -2.04 -11.10 14.79
CA GLN A 107 -2.91 -11.95 13.96
C GLN A 107 -2.27 -12.42 12.65
N ALA A 108 -1.43 -11.60 12.02
CA ALA A 108 -0.79 -11.86 10.73
C ALA A 108 0.60 -11.25 10.68
N GLY A 109 1.47 -11.74 9.79
CA GLY A 109 2.74 -11.09 9.48
C GLY A 109 2.54 -9.95 8.49
N ALA A 110 3.50 -9.02 8.41
CA ALA A 110 3.47 -7.94 7.43
C ALA A 110 4.86 -7.59 6.89
N VAL A 111 4.90 -7.08 5.66
CA VAL A 111 6.06 -6.41 5.05
C VAL A 111 5.66 -4.99 4.68
N THR A 112 6.35 -4.00 5.22
CA THR A 112 6.09 -2.58 4.92
C THR A 112 6.58 -2.22 3.50
N TYR A 113 5.73 -1.54 2.74
CA TYR A 113 6.06 -1.09 1.39
C TYR A 113 6.02 0.43 1.20
N MET A 114 5.23 1.15 2.01
CA MET A 114 5.05 2.60 1.90
C MET A 114 4.78 3.23 3.27
N HIS A 115 5.08 4.52 3.40
CA HIS A 115 4.71 5.35 4.54
C HIS A 115 3.60 6.33 4.18
N SER A 116 2.85 6.83 5.17
CA SER A 116 1.74 7.77 5.00
C SER A 116 1.45 8.47 6.32
N HIS A 117 0.74 9.60 6.26
CA HIS A 117 0.31 10.34 7.45
C HIS A 117 -1.22 10.40 7.52
N ARG A 118 -1.74 10.40 8.73
CA ARG A 118 -3.15 10.72 8.98
C ARG A 118 -3.39 12.21 8.79
N VAL A 119 -4.57 12.56 8.27
CA VAL A 119 -4.97 13.96 8.09
C VAL A 119 -6.42 14.19 8.49
N LEU A 120 -6.71 15.38 8.98
CA LEU A 120 -8.07 15.90 9.05
C LEU A 120 -8.35 16.63 7.73
N LEU A 121 -9.24 16.05 6.92
CA LEU A 121 -9.68 16.62 5.65
C LEU A 121 -11.03 17.32 5.86
N VAL A 122 -11.13 18.55 5.40
CA VAL A 122 -12.31 19.42 5.57
C VAL A 122 -12.72 20.04 4.24
N ARG A 123 -13.88 20.69 4.22
CA ARG A 123 -14.27 21.51 3.05
C ARG A 123 -13.30 22.66 2.81
N GLY A 124 -13.18 23.05 1.55
CA GLY A 124 -12.40 24.21 1.14
C GLY A 124 -12.74 25.46 1.94
N GLY A 125 -11.72 26.24 2.26
CA GLY A 125 -11.85 27.42 3.13
C GLY A 125 -12.01 27.10 4.62
N ASN A 126 -12.06 25.83 5.03
CA ASN A 126 -12.15 25.38 6.44
C ASN A 126 -13.18 26.19 7.26
N PRO A 127 -14.48 26.16 6.91
CA PRO A 127 -15.50 27.02 7.50
C PRO A 127 -15.70 26.78 9.01
N LYS A 128 -15.22 25.64 9.51
CA LYS A 128 -15.30 25.26 10.94
C LYS A 128 -14.02 25.56 11.72
N LYS A 129 -13.01 26.16 11.06
CA LYS A 129 -11.72 26.57 11.65
C LYS A 129 -11.02 25.44 12.41
N ILE A 130 -11.00 24.23 11.81
CA ILE A 130 -10.34 23.07 12.39
C ILE A 130 -8.84 23.19 12.12
N ALA A 131 -8.02 23.20 13.16
CA ALA A 131 -6.56 23.26 13.10
C ALA A 131 -5.88 22.10 13.85
N GLY A 132 -6.69 21.20 14.46
CA GLY A 132 -6.18 20.05 15.17
C GLY A 132 -7.27 19.18 15.78
N PRO A 133 -6.90 18.05 16.41
CA PRO A 133 -7.87 17.12 17.01
C PRO A 133 -8.77 17.74 18.10
N ASN A 134 -8.28 18.74 18.84
CA ASN A 134 -9.06 19.38 19.89
C ASN A 134 -10.23 20.22 19.34
N ASP A 135 -10.14 20.69 18.10
CA ASP A 135 -11.18 21.49 17.45
C ASP A 135 -12.36 20.64 16.97
N LEU A 136 -12.28 19.32 17.13
CA LEU A 136 -13.37 18.40 16.80
C LEU A 136 -14.55 18.49 17.79
N LYS A 137 -14.38 19.14 18.94
CA LYS A 137 -15.45 19.32 19.92
C LYS A 137 -16.73 19.88 19.26
N GLY A 138 -17.85 19.17 19.43
CA GLY A 138 -19.15 19.55 18.88
C GLY A 138 -19.26 19.46 17.35
N LYS A 139 -18.30 18.89 16.63
CA LYS A 139 -18.32 18.72 15.17
C LYS A 139 -18.93 17.38 14.75
N ASN A 140 -19.33 17.31 13.48
CA ASN A 140 -19.73 16.07 12.82
C ASN A 140 -18.50 15.45 12.16
N VAL A 141 -17.94 14.41 12.78
CA VAL A 141 -16.73 13.71 12.36
C VAL A 141 -17.12 12.40 11.69
N VAL A 142 -16.50 12.11 10.55
CA VAL A 142 -16.72 10.86 9.83
C VAL A 142 -15.41 10.12 9.59
N VAL A 143 -15.50 8.81 9.37
CA VAL A 143 -14.34 7.94 9.23
C VAL A 143 -14.74 6.64 8.53
N GLN A 144 -13.77 5.95 7.93
CA GLN A 144 -14.00 4.58 7.46
C GLN A 144 -14.04 3.59 8.64
N ALA A 145 -15.03 2.71 8.63
CA ALA A 145 -15.23 1.67 9.64
C ALA A 145 -14.08 0.63 9.68
N GLY A 146 -13.75 0.13 10.86
CA GLY A 146 -12.73 -0.89 11.09
C GLY A 146 -11.28 -0.40 10.97
N THR A 147 -11.08 0.90 10.78
CA THR A 147 -9.74 1.49 10.71
C THR A 147 -9.19 1.84 12.10
N LYS A 148 -7.88 2.01 12.20
CA LYS A 148 -7.24 2.60 13.41
C LYS A 148 -7.66 4.04 13.65
N TYR A 149 -8.16 4.72 12.63
CA TYR A 149 -8.73 6.07 12.77
C TYR A 149 -10.03 6.04 13.55
N GLU A 150 -10.90 5.07 13.25
CA GLU A 150 -12.15 4.90 13.99
C GLU A 150 -11.89 4.63 15.47
N GLU A 151 -10.93 3.74 15.77
CA GLU A 151 -10.53 3.45 17.15
C GLU A 151 -9.99 4.68 17.86
N TYR A 152 -9.08 5.42 17.21
CA TYR A 152 -8.55 6.69 17.71
C TYR A 152 -9.66 7.71 17.99
N LEU A 153 -10.59 7.90 17.03
CA LEU A 153 -11.69 8.85 17.16
C LEU A 153 -12.69 8.44 18.24
N LYS A 154 -12.97 7.15 18.44
CA LYS A 154 -13.79 6.66 19.56
C LYS A 154 -13.19 7.05 20.91
N GLY A 155 -11.88 6.86 21.08
CA GLY A 155 -11.16 7.28 22.29
C GLY A 155 -11.14 8.79 22.50
N LEU A 156 -10.97 9.55 21.41
CA LEU A 156 -10.98 11.01 21.48
C LEU A 156 -12.38 11.58 21.74
N LYS A 157 -13.42 11.01 21.12
CA LYS A 157 -14.82 11.39 21.34
C LYS A 157 -15.21 11.32 22.80
N ALA A 158 -14.79 10.28 23.51
CA ALA A 158 -15.04 10.12 24.94
C ALA A 158 -14.43 11.25 25.80
N LYS A 159 -13.36 11.90 25.30
CA LYS A 159 -12.65 12.97 26.03
C LYS A 159 -13.18 14.37 25.75
N ILE A 160 -13.48 14.67 24.49
CA ILE A 160 -13.78 16.06 24.07
C ILE A 160 -15.20 16.27 23.55
N GLY A 161 -15.94 15.22 23.21
CA GLY A 161 -17.35 15.28 22.77
C GLY A 161 -17.53 15.82 21.35
N PHE A 162 -17.85 14.90 20.38
CA PHE A 162 -18.24 15.21 19.02
C PHE A 162 -19.15 14.10 18.47
N SER A 163 -19.87 14.36 17.38
CA SER A 163 -20.59 13.30 16.66
C SER A 163 -19.63 12.49 15.82
N LEU A 164 -19.66 11.16 15.92
CA LEU A 164 -18.84 10.25 15.10
C LEU A 164 -19.74 9.30 14.33
N GLN A 165 -19.57 9.27 13.02
CA GLN A 165 -20.22 8.34 12.13
C GLN A 165 -19.20 7.60 11.27
N SER A 166 -19.32 6.27 11.20
CA SER A 166 -18.45 5.40 10.41
C SER A 166 -19.13 4.97 9.14
N TYR A 167 -18.36 4.95 8.04
CA TYR A 167 -18.81 4.56 6.70
C TYR A 167 -18.09 3.31 6.22
N PRO A 168 -18.69 2.48 5.36
CA PRO A 168 -18.03 1.28 4.85
C PRO A 168 -16.75 1.57 4.07
N GLY A 169 -16.72 2.63 3.27
CA GLY A 169 -15.57 3.02 2.44
C GLY A 169 -15.01 4.40 2.81
N ASP A 170 -13.73 4.60 2.52
CA ASP A 170 -13.08 5.92 2.68
C ASP A 170 -13.73 6.96 1.76
N THR A 171 -13.98 6.61 0.50
CA THR A 171 -14.67 7.50 -0.46
C THR A 171 -16.07 7.90 0.01
N ASP A 172 -16.80 7.01 0.69
CA ASP A 172 -18.12 7.32 1.25
C ASP A 172 -18.03 8.34 2.37
N ALA A 173 -17.02 8.19 3.24
CA ALA A 173 -16.76 9.13 4.34
C ALA A 173 -16.35 10.51 3.81
N VAL A 174 -15.44 10.58 2.83
CA VAL A 174 -15.01 11.84 2.19
C VAL A 174 -16.20 12.54 1.49
N ALA A 175 -17.07 11.77 0.84
CA ALA A 175 -18.26 12.32 0.19
C ALA A 175 -19.17 13.09 1.17
N GLN A 176 -19.27 12.67 2.45
CA GLN A 176 -20.07 13.40 3.43
C GLN A 176 -19.51 14.80 3.72
N VAL A 177 -18.19 14.95 3.70
CA VAL A 177 -17.57 16.28 3.83
C VAL A 177 -17.82 17.13 2.58
N LEU A 178 -17.68 16.54 1.39
CA LEU A 178 -17.94 17.23 0.11
C LEU A 178 -19.35 17.82 0.04
N ILE A 179 -20.38 17.05 0.42
CA ILE A 179 -21.78 17.49 0.38
C ILE A 179 -22.22 18.27 1.61
N GLY A 180 -21.31 18.48 2.59
CA GLY A 180 -21.58 19.29 3.78
C GLY A 180 -22.38 18.62 4.89
N ARG A 181 -22.56 17.30 4.85
CA ARG A 181 -23.20 16.51 5.92
C ARG A 181 -22.25 16.21 7.08
N ALA A 182 -20.94 16.25 6.83
CA ALA A 182 -19.91 16.17 7.85
C ALA A 182 -19.02 17.41 7.81
N ASP A 183 -18.43 17.76 8.96
CA ASP A 183 -17.49 18.87 9.09
C ASP A 183 -16.06 18.45 8.73
N VAL A 184 -15.70 17.20 9.04
CA VAL A 184 -14.35 16.65 8.88
C VAL A 184 -14.36 15.14 8.72
N VAL A 185 -13.44 14.63 7.91
CA VAL A 185 -13.09 13.21 7.84
C VAL A 185 -11.65 13.00 8.30
N LEU A 186 -11.42 11.98 9.14
CA LEU A 186 -10.07 11.48 9.40
C LEU A 186 -9.73 10.40 8.38
N THR A 187 -8.77 10.68 7.52
CA THR A 187 -8.29 9.79 6.47
C THR A 187 -6.76 9.87 6.35
N GLN A 188 -6.19 9.46 5.26
CA GLN A 188 -4.76 9.49 4.96
C GLN A 188 -4.44 10.60 3.97
N ASP A 189 -3.21 11.11 4.03
CA ASP A 189 -2.68 12.13 3.13
C ASP A 189 -2.75 11.71 1.66
N THR A 190 -2.52 10.42 1.37
CA THR A 190 -2.61 9.83 0.03
C THR A 190 -4.02 9.95 -0.56
N SER A 191 -5.05 9.55 0.21
CA SER A 191 -6.46 9.67 -0.18
C SER A 191 -6.87 11.14 -0.25
N ALA A 192 -6.51 11.93 0.76
CA ALA A 192 -6.82 13.37 0.80
C ALA A 192 -6.25 14.10 -0.41
N ALA A 193 -4.99 13.87 -0.79
CA ALA A 193 -4.36 14.49 -1.95
C ALA A 193 -5.07 14.11 -3.25
N TYR A 194 -5.44 12.84 -3.41
CA TYR A 194 -6.23 12.39 -4.54
C TYR A 194 -7.58 13.11 -4.61
N GLN A 195 -8.34 13.13 -3.52
CA GLN A 195 -9.66 13.73 -3.45
C GLN A 195 -9.63 15.26 -3.68
N ILE A 196 -8.63 15.95 -3.16
CA ILE A 196 -8.40 17.38 -3.44
C ILE A 196 -8.14 17.59 -4.93
N GLY A 197 -7.34 16.72 -5.55
CA GLY A 197 -7.08 16.78 -6.99
C GLY A 197 -8.31 16.52 -7.86
N GLN A 198 -9.25 15.67 -7.41
CA GLN A 198 -10.51 15.40 -8.11
C GLN A 198 -11.55 16.52 -7.88
N HIS A 199 -11.44 17.27 -6.79
CA HIS A 199 -12.41 18.29 -6.37
C HIS A 199 -11.72 19.62 -6.05
N PRO A 200 -11.10 20.30 -7.05
CA PRO A 200 -10.34 21.53 -6.82
C PRO A 200 -11.14 22.59 -6.07
N GLY A 201 -10.55 23.15 -5.00
CA GLY A 201 -11.17 24.17 -4.16
C GLY A 201 -12.30 23.69 -3.23
N LYS A 202 -12.72 22.42 -3.33
CA LYS A 202 -13.82 21.89 -2.50
C LYS A 202 -13.36 21.25 -1.20
N LEU A 203 -12.12 20.78 -1.17
CA LEU A 203 -11.51 20.11 -0.01
C LEU A 203 -10.13 20.70 0.28
N GLN A 204 -9.72 20.63 1.55
CA GLN A 204 -8.36 20.95 1.99
C GLN A 204 -7.97 20.12 3.22
N ILE A 205 -6.67 19.85 3.36
CA ILE A 205 -6.12 19.30 4.60
C ILE A 205 -6.07 20.44 5.63
N ALA A 206 -6.76 20.23 6.75
CA ALA A 206 -6.76 21.18 7.87
C ALA A 206 -5.68 20.86 8.90
N TYR A 207 -5.32 19.58 9.03
CA TYR A 207 -4.30 19.12 9.97
C TYR A 207 -3.63 17.85 9.46
N LEU A 208 -2.31 17.79 9.57
CA LEU A 208 -1.49 16.61 9.30
C LEU A 208 -0.94 16.12 10.63
N PHE A 209 -1.19 14.86 10.96
CA PHE A 209 -0.64 14.24 12.16
C PHE A 209 0.86 14.02 12.00
N PRO A 210 1.69 14.36 13.02
CA PRO A 210 3.14 14.27 12.92
C PRO A 210 3.66 12.81 12.87
N GLN A 211 2.88 11.85 13.42
CA GLN A 211 3.26 10.44 13.38
C GLN A 211 3.08 9.88 11.99
N GLN A 212 4.13 9.24 11.49
CA GLN A 212 4.10 8.49 10.25
C GLN A 212 3.59 7.07 10.53
N ASP A 213 2.65 6.62 9.72
CA ASP A 213 2.14 5.26 9.71
C ASP A 213 2.73 4.49 8.50
N SER A 214 2.73 3.17 8.53
CA SER A 214 3.27 2.34 7.45
C SER A 214 2.22 1.41 6.88
N PHE A 215 2.07 1.41 5.55
CA PHE A 215 1.29 0.38 4.85
C PHE A 215 2.06 -0.92 4.74
N GLY A 216 1.37 -2.05 4.90
CA GLY A 216 1.98 -3.38 4.81
C GLY A 216 1.21 -4.34 3.92
N ILE A 217 1.97 -5.22 3.26
CA ILE A 217 1.43 -6.45 2.68
C ILE A 217 1.32 -7.47 3.81
N TYR A 218 0.09 -7.89 4.13
CA TYR A 218 -0.14 -8.87 5.18
C TYR A 218 -0.23 -10.29 4.62
N PHE A 219 0.30 -11.24 5.38
CA PHE A 219 0.33 -12.67 5.06
C PHE A 219 0.08 -13.50 6.33
N ARG A 220 -0.34 -14.76 6.21
CA ARG A 220 -0.48 -15.67 7.35
C ARG A 220 0.88 -16.00 7.94
N LYS A 221 1.01 -15.99 9.27
CA LYS A 221 2.29 -16.26 9.96
C LYS A 221 2.85 -17.66 9.65
N SER A 222 1.98 -18.62 9.34
CA SER A 222 2.37 -19.96 8.92
C SER A 222 3.08 -20.01 7.56
N ASP A 223 2.88 -19.01 6.70
CA ASP A 223 3.35 -19.02 5.32
C ASP A 223 4.76 -18.44 5.23
N THR A 224 5.71 -19.12 5.87
CA THR A 224 7.09 -18.62 6.03
C THR A 224 7.84 -18.43 4.72
N GLN A 225 7.60 -19.29 3.72
CA GLN A 225 8.18 -19.15 2.38
C GLN A 225 7.63 -17.90 1.66
N LEU A 226 6.31 -17.69 1.71
CA LEU A 226 5.68 -16.48 1.16
C LEU A 226 6.19 -15.23 1.86
N ALA A 227 6.33 -15.27 3.18
CA ALA A 227 6.88 -14.17 3.98
C ALA A 227 8.30 -13.78 3.56
N ALA A 228 9.17 -14.77 3.34
CA ALA A 228 10.54 -14.54 2.88
C ALA A 228 10.56 -13.96 1.46
N ALA A 229 9.79 -14.54 0.55
CA ALA A 229 9.69 -14.07 -0.83
C ALA A 229 9.15 -12.64 -0.92
N LEU A 230 8.12 -12.28 -0.14
CA LEU A 230 7.57 -10.92 -0.12
C LEU A 230 8.58 -9.89 0.40
N ARG A 231 9.38 -10.21 1.44
CA ARG A 231 10.41 -9.30 1.94
C ARG A 231 11.46 -9.02 0.88
N GLU A 232 11.93 -10.07 0.21
CA GLU A 232 12.91 -9.96 -0.87
C GLU A 232 12.34 -9.16 -2.05
N GLU A 233 11.11 -9.46 -2.44
CA GLU A 233 10.44 -8.84 -3.56
C GLU A 233 10.20 -7.34 -3.33
N VAL A 234 9.63 -6.95 -2.18
CA VAL A 234 9.44 -5.53 -1.85
C VAL A 234 10.79 -4.79 -1.82
N SER A 235 11.84 -5.43 -1.28
CA SER A 235 13.20 -4.86 -1.34
C SER A 235 13.69 -4.68 -2.79
N THR A 236 13.45 -5.65 -3.66
CA THR A 236 13.79 -5.59 -5.08
C THR A 236 13.05 -4.46 -5.80
N LEU A 237 11.71 -4.38 -5.62
CA LEU A 237 10.88 -3.34 -6.22
C LEU A 237 11.24 -1.92 -5.74
N LYS A 238 11.73 -1.78 -4.51
CA LYS A 238 12.32 -0.53 -4.00
C LYS A 238 13.63 -0.21 -4.72
N LYS A 239 14.59 -1.12 -4.70
CA LYS A 239 15.94 -0.95 -5.25
C LYS A 239 15.96 -0.71 -6.76
N ASN A 240 15.13 -1.41 -7.53
CA ASN A 240 15.05 -1.26 -8.99
C ASN A 240 14.20 -0.06 -9.43
N GLY A 241 13.61 0.68 -8.48
CA GLY A 241 12.81 1.87 -8.73
C GLY A 241 11.38 1.60 -9.20
N THR A 242 10.91 0.35 -9.19
CA THR A 242 9.53 0.02 -9.62
C THR A 242 8.50 0.71 -8.71
N LEU A 243 8.66 0.64 -7.37
CA LEU A 243 7.74 1.35 -6.46
C LEU A 243 7.78 2.86 -6.67
N ALA A 244 8.96 3.44 -6.92
CA ALA A 244 9.09 4.88 -7.22
C ALA A 244 8.33 5.28 -8.49
N LYS A 245 8.43 4.47 -9.56
CA LYS A 245 7.68 4.69 -10.81
C LYS A 245 6.16 4.57 -10.59
N LEU A 246 5.72 3.59 -9.80
CA LEU A 246 4.31 3.44 -9.44
C LEU A 246 3.82 4.62 -8.60
N ALA A 247 4.58 5.06 -7.60
CA ALA A 247 4.26 6.23 -6.79
C ALA A 247 4.08 7.47 -7.68
N ALA A 248 5.02 7.74 -8.58
CA ALA A 248 4.92 8.84 -9.54
C ALA A 248 3.67 8.73 -10.45
N LYS A 249 3.38 7.52 -10.97
CA LYS A 249 2.18 7.25 -11.79
C LYS A 249 0.89 7.65 -11.08
N TYR A 250 0.81 7.38 -9.78
CA TYR A 250 -0.36 7.66 -8.96
C TYR A 250 -0.28 8.99 -8.20
N LYS A 251 0.72 9.83 -8.50
CA LYS A 251 0.98 11.13 -7.86
C LYS A 251 1.15 11.03 -6.34
N LEU A 252 1.72 9.92 -5.89
CA LEU A 252 2.12 9.70 -4.50
C LEU A 252 3.55 10.21 -4.27
N PRO A 253 3.91 10.63 -3.05
CA PRO A 253 5.27 11.05 -2.74
C PRO A 253 6.25 9.88 -2.92
N VAL A 254 7.24 10.04 -3.82
CA VAL A 254 8.25 9.00 -4.09
C VAL A 254 9.11 8.71 -2.85
N ALA A 255 9.27 9.68 -1.95
CA ALA A 255 10.00 9.49 -0.69
C ALA A 255 9.38 8.41 0.21
N ASP A 256 8.06 8.25 0.16
CA ASP A 256 7.30 7.35 1.05
C ASP A 256 7.45 5.86 0.69
N VAL A 257 7.97 5.56 -0.50
CA VAL A 257 8.20 4.18 -1.00
C VAL A 257 9.67 3.78 -1.04
N LYS A 258 10.57 4.67 -0.63
CA LYS A 258 12.02 4.40 -0.58
C LYS A 258 12.44 3.54 0.61
#